data_d13e63c1bee7c3b17d719d8a3f0b849c
#
_entry.id   d13e63c1bee7c3b17d719d8a3f0b849c
#
_cell.length_a   1.000
_cell.length_b   1.000
_cell.length_c   1.000
_cell.angle_alpha   90.00
_cell.angle_beta   90.00
_cell.angle_gamma   90.00
#
_symmetry.space_group_name_H-M   'P 1'
#
loop_
_entity.id
_entity.type
_entity.pdbx_description
1 polymer ?
#
loop_
_entity_poly.entity_id
_entity_poly.type
_entity_poly.pdbx_seq_one_letter_code
_entity_poly.pdbx_strand_id
1 'polypeptide(L)'
;MSFELNIVDMYSDILNIYGDIGNLKCIKKRCEWRGIKVNQKSYSLNHDMSFDYEDIDLILIGGGSDRTQSIVSNDLLKQRNDLENYVENDGVILTVCGSYQMFGHEYYDVNGDNVSCLEIFDIKTVSQENRLIGNILIENNLGWPQKKLWDLKIMVEGHFIIIKP
;
A
#
# COMPACT_ATOMS: atom_id res chain seq x y z
N MET A 1 31.46 3.38 0.35
CA MET A 1 30.37 2.53 -0.16
C MET A 1 29.22 3.46 -0.50
N SER A 2 28.72 3.44 -1.72
CA SER A 2 27.47 4.15 -2.08
C SER A 2 26.29 3.24 -1.75
N PHE A 3 25.33 3.73 -0.99
CA PHE A 3 24.08 2.99 -0.77
C PHE A 3 23.15 3.16 -1.98
N GLU A 4 22.49 2.09 -2.34
CA GLU A 4 21.45 2.09 -3.39
C GLU A 4 20.16 1.58 -2.79
N LEU A 5 19.02 2.02 -3.32
CA LEU A 5 17.69 1.60 -2.95
C LEU A 5 16.90 1.28 -4.23
N ASN A 6 16.42 0.05 -4.34
CA ASN A 6 15.61 -0.43 -5.45
C ASN A 6 14.14 -0.34 -5.07
N ILE A 7 13.39 0.52 -5.76
CA ILE A 7 11.97 0.75 -5.46
C ILE A 7 11.12 0.29 -6.66
N VAL A 8 10.10 -0.49 -6.37
CA VAL A 8 9.03 -0.78 -7.33
C VAL A 8 7.79 0.01 -6.97
N ASP A 9 7.31 0.78 -7.93
CA ASP A 9 6.08 1.55 -7.86
C ASP A 9 5.01 0.83 -8.68
N MET A 10 4.04 0.22 -8.00
CA MET A 10 3.04 -0.62 -8.65
C MET A 10 1.75 0.18 -8.90
N TYR A 11 1.31 0.14 -10.14
CA TYR A 11 0.02 0.70 -10.59
C TYR A 11 -0.15 2.21 -10.37
N SER A 12 0.92 2.99 -10.29
CA SER A 12 0.84 4.43 -10.05
C SER A 12 0.14 5.23 -11.16
N ASP A 13 -0.04 4.64 -12.33
CA ASP A 13 -0.83 5.16 -13.43
C ASP A 13 -2.34 5.12 -13.17
N ILE A 14 -2.82 4.20 -12.32
CA ILE A 14 -4.25 4.01 -12.00
C ILE A 14 -4.55 4.10 -10.50
N LEU A 15 -3.60 3.82 -9.62
CA LEU A 15 -3.72 3.93 -8.16
C LEU A 15 -2.96 5.17 -7.64
N ASN A 16 -3.52 6.36 -7.90
CA ASN A 16 -2.88 7.62 -7.51
C ASN A 16 -3.92 8.72 -7.18
N ILE A 17 -5.09 8.30 -6.66
CA ILE A 17 -6.22 9.22 -6.46
C ILE A 17 -5.92 10.30 -5.41
N TYR A 18 -5.06 10.00 -4.45
CA TYR A 18 -4.64 10.94 -3.39
C TYR A 18 -3.27 11.58 -3.65
N GLY A 19 -2.73 11.44 -4.86
CA GLY A 19 -1.38 11.91 -5.19
C GLY A 19 -0.29 11.01 -4.59
N ASP A 20 -0.54 9.72 -4.48
CA ASP A 20 0.32 8.73 -3.81
C ASP A 20 1.73 8.65 -4.39
N ILE A 21 1.89 8.98 -5.68
CA ILE A 21 3.22 9.16 -6.31
C ILE A 21 4.07 10.22 -5.58
N GLY A 22 3.45 11.08 -4.79
CA GLY A 22 4.13 12.03 -3.91
C GLY A 22 4.99 11.32 -2.85
N ASN A 23 4.56 10.16 -2.36
CA ASN A 23 5.34 9.34 -1.42
C ASN A 23 6.67 8.91 -2.05
N LEU A 24 6.61 8.39 -3.28
CA LEU A 24 7.80 8.01 -4.04
C LEU A 24 8.73 9.20 -4.28
N LYS A 25 8.17 10.34 -4.72
CA LYS A 25 8.96 11.57 -4.94
C LYS A 25 9.64 12.04 -3.67
N CYS A 26 8.93 11.99 -2.53
CA CYS A 26 9.47 12.34 -1.23
C CYS A 26 10.63 11.41 -0.83
N ILE A 27 10.45 10.10 -0.95
CA ILE A 27 11.48 9.10 -0.63
C ILE A 27 12.72 9.34 -1.52
N LYS A 28 12.55 9.45 -2.83
CA LYS A 28 13.65 9.72 -3.77
C LYS A 28 14.42 10.99 -3.39
N LYS A 29 13.71 12.08 -3.10
CA LYS A 29 14.37 13.35 -2.73
C LYS A 29 15.12 13.24 -1.39
N ARG A 30 14.56 12.53 -0.42
CA ARG A 30 15.22 12.30 0.87
C ARG A 30 16.45 11.40 0.74
N CYS A 31 16.42 10.41 -0.15
CA CYS A 31 17.57 9.57 -0.49
C CYS A 31 18.67 10.39 -1.18
N GLU A 32 18.29 11.20 -2.18
CA GLU A 32 19.22 12.09 -2.88
C GLU A 32 19.98 13.01 -1.91
N TRP A 33 19.30 13.65 -0.97
CA TRP A 33 19.92 14.49 0.06
C TRP A 33 20.91 13.76 0.97
N ARG A 34 20.86 12.43 1.00
CA ARG A 34 21.75 11.56 1.79
C ARG A 34 22.79 10.83 0.96
N GLY A 35 22.88 11.16 -0.33
CA GLY A 35 23.80 10.47 -1.25
C GLY A 35 23.44 9.01 -1.51
N ILE A 36 22.17 8.63 -1.31
CA ILE A 36 21.64 7.30 -1.61
C ILE A 36 21.07 7.32 -3.02
N LYS A 37 21.55 6.43 -3.89
CA LYS A 37 21.02 6.26 -5.24
C LYS A 37 19.70 5.51 -5.20
N VAL A 38 18.69 5.97 -5.91
CA VAL A 38 17.41 5.26 -6.05
C VAL A 38 17.25 4.76 -7.47
N ASN A 39 17.11 3.45 -7.61
CA ASN A 39 16.73 2.78 -8.84
C ASN A 39 15.23 2.51 -8.77
N GLN A 40 14.46 3.16 -9.62
CA GLN A 40 13.00 3.01 -9.68
C GLN A 40 12.60 2.15 -10.87
N LYS A 41 11.71 1.19 -10.63
CA LYS A 41 10.95 0.48 -11.65
C LYS A 41 9.46 0.77 -11.42
N SER A 42 8.67 0.82 -12.48
CA SER A 42 7.21 0.96 -12.39
C SER A 42 6.56 -0.27 -12.99
N TYR A 43 5.60 -0.82 -12.27
CA TYR A 43 4.78 -1.92 -12.72
C TYR A 43 3.35 -1.43 -12.97
N SER A 44 2.75 -1.82 -14.08
CA SER A 44 1.39 -1.45 -14.48
C SER A 44 0.64 -2.63 -15.06
N LEU A 45 -0.68 -2.49 -15.20
CA LEU A 45 -1.51 -3.50 -15.86
C LEU A 45 -1.00 -3.78 -17.29
N ASN A 46 -0.96 -5.05 -17.65
CA ASN A 46 -0.55 -5.53 -18.98
C ASN A 46 0.90 -5.22 -19.39
N HIS A 47 1.76 -4.93 -18.43
CA HIS A 47 3.19 -4.86 -18.68
C HIS A 47 3.84 -6.19 -18.31
N ASP A 48 4.49 -6.84 -19.29
CA ASP A 48 5.34 -8.03 -19.10
C ASP A 48 6.68 -7.66 -18.40
N MET A 49 6.61 -6.84 -17.37
CA MET A 49 7.80 -6.54 -16.59
C MET A 49 7.92 -7.57 -15.47
N SER A 50 8.74 -8.57 -15.69
CA SER A 50 9.25 -9.37 -14.58
C SER A 50 10.33 -8.59 -13.85
N PHE A 51 10.25 -8.52 -12.55
CA PHE A 51 11.34 -8.10 -11.66
C PHE A 51 11.59 -9.20 -10.65
N ASP A 52 12.84 -9.33 -10.27
CA ASP A 52 13.18 -10.24 -9.18
C ASP A 52 12.84 -9.57 -7.86
N TYR A 53 11.98 -10.19 -7.09
CA TYR A 53 11.56 -9.68 -5.78
C TYR A 53 12.72 -9.64 -4.78
N GLU A 54 13.73 -10.49 -4.93
CA GLU A 54 14.92 -10.50 -4.08
C GLU A 54 15.77 -9.22 -4.22
N ASP A 55 15.68 -8.56 -5.38
CA ASP A 55 16.41 -7.31 -5.64
C ASP A 55 15.66 -6.05 -5.19
N ILE A 56 14.44 -6.17 -4.63
CA ILE A 56 13.59 -5.02 -4.28
C ILE A 56 13.73 -4.69 -2.80
N ASP A 57 14.02 -3.43 -2.50
CA ASP A 57 14.06 -2.92 -1.13
C ASP A 57 12.72 -2.35 -0.66
N LEU A 58 11.90 -1.84 -1.59
CA LEU A 58 10.61 -1.22 -1.26
C LEU A 58 9.62 -1.33 -2.41
N ILE A 59 8.42 -1.80 -2.09
CA ILE A 59 7.26 -1.75 -2.97
C ILE A 59 6.31 -0.65 -2.50
N LEU A 60 5.81 0.17 -3.45
CA LEU A 60 4.81 1.21 -3.21
C LEU A 60 3.56 0.89 -4.02
N ILE A 61 2.39 0.95 -3.35
CA ILE A 61 1.09 0.76 -4.00
C ILE A 61 0.15 1.87 -3.49
N GLY A 62 -0.29 2.73 -4.39
CA GLY A 62 -1.18 3.85 -4.08
C GLY A 62 -2.64 3.47 -3.88
N GLY A 63 -3.47 4.46 -3.56
CA GLY A 63 -4.92 4.30 -3.41
C GLY A 63 -5.69 4.56 -4.70
N GLY A 64 -6.86 3.95 -4.82
CA GLY A 64 -7.74 4.10 -5.97
C GLY A 64 -9.22 4.02 -5.61
N SER A 65 -10.09 4.25 -6.60
CA SER A 65 -11.53 4.01 -6.44
C SER A 65 -11.82 2.50 -6.39
N ASP A 66 -12.97 2.11 -5.84
CA ASP A 66 -13.39 0.70 -5.76
C ASP A 66 -13.28 0.00 -7.12
N ARG A 67 -13.70 0.68 -8.19
CA ARG A 67 -13.59 0.15 -9.55
C ARG A 67 -12.14 -0.12 -9.97
N THR A 68 -11.23 0.81 -9.70
CA THR A 68 -9.80 0.61 -10.02
C THR A 68 -9.17 -0.46 -9.15
N GLN A 69 -9.58 -0.54 -7.89
CA GLN A 69 -9.14 -1.58 -6.96
C GLN A 69 -9.54 -2.97 -7.43
N SER A 70 -10.80 -3.16 -7.88
CA SER A 70 -11.25 -4.45 -8.42
C SER A 70 -10.47 -4.90 -9.65
N ILE A 71 -10.07 -3.95 -10.51
CA ILE A 71 -9.23 -4.26 -11.69
C ILE A 71 -7.83 -4.69 -11.26
N VAL A 72 -7.22 -3.92 -10.36
CA VAL A 72 -5.85 -4.18 -9.86
C VAL A 72 -5.80 -5.45 -9.03
N SER A 73 -6.81 -5.71 -8.20
CA SER A 73 -6.91 -6.93 -7.38
C SER A 73 -6.73 -8.20 -8.22
N ASN A 74 -7.39 -8.28 -9.37
CA ASN A 74 -7.26 -9.43 -10.28
C ASN A 74 -5.84 -9.62 -10.84
N ASP A 75 -5.09 -8.56 -11.00
CA ASP A 75 -3.71 -8.63 -11.46
C ASP A 75 -2.73 -8.91 -10.30
N LEU A 76 -2.95 -8.31 -9.14
CA LEU A 76 -2.21 -8.60 -7.92
C LEU A 76 -2.30 -10.07 -7.50
N LEU A 77 -3.48 -10.70 -7.66
CA LEU A 77 -3.67 -12.12 -7.37
C LEU A 77 -2.74 -13.04 -8.15
N LYS A 78 -2.32 -12.65 -9.36
CA LYS A 78 -1.36 -13.43 -10.14
C LYS A 78 0.04 -13.43 -9.49
N GLN A 79 0.33 -12.42 -8.68
CA GLN A 79 1.60 -12.23 -8.00
C GLN A 79 1.53 -12.58 -6.50
N ARG A 80 0.40 -13.16 -6.05
CA ARG A 80 0.16 -13.45 -4.63
C ARG A 80 1.34 -14.17 -3.97
N ASN A 81 1.78 -15.27 -4.55
CA ASN A 81 2.84 -16.11 -3.97
C ASN A 81 4.17 -15.34 -3.87
N ASP A 82 4.50 -14.54 -4.87
CA ASP A 82 5.73 -13.76 -4.89
C ASP A 82 5.68 -12.63 -3.86
N LEU A 83 4.53 -11.96 -3.73
CA LEU A 83 4.30 -10.91 -2.72
C LEU A 83 4.29 -11.48 -1.30
N GLU A 84 3.67 -12.66 -1.09
CA GLU A 84 3.68 -13.36 0.20
C GLU A 84 5.12 -13.73 0.59
N ASN A 85 5.87 -14.36 -0.31
CA ASN A 85 7.27 -14.67 -0.10
C ASN A 85 8.12 -13.43 0.18
N TYR A 86 7.88 -12.33 -0.54
CA TYR A 86 8.59 -11.07 -0.32
C TYR A 86 8.36 -10.53 1.10
N VAL A 87 7.10 -10.55 1.58
CA VAL A 87 6.75 -10.10 2.94
C VAL A 87 7.34 -11.03 4.00
N GLU A 88 7.26 -12.34 3.81
CA GLU A 88 7.80 -13.34 4.75
C GLU A 88 9.34 -13.28 4.85
N ASN A 89 10.02 -12.76 3.84
CA ASN A 89 11.46 -12.51 3.82
C ASN A 89 11.84 -11.06 4.19
N ASP A 90 11.06 -10.42 5.07
CA ASP A 90 11.29 -9.06 5.58
C ASP A 90 11.25 -7.96 4.50
N GLY A 91 10.61 -8.21 3.36
CA GLY A 91 10.38 -7.22 2.32
C GLY A 91 9.48 -6.08 2.79
N VAL A 92 9.76 -4.86 2.36
CA VAL A 92 9.03 -3.66 2.80
C VAL A 92 8.00 -3.24 1.77
N ILE A 93 6.72 -3.22 2.15
CA ILE A 93 5.62 -2.74 1.31
C ILE A 93 4.94 -1.54 1.97
N LEU A 94 4.79 -0.46 1.22
CA LEU A 94 3.95 0.68 1.61
C LEU A 94 2.68 0.67 0.76
N THR A 95 1.57 0.34 1.37
CA THR A 95 0.24 0.34 0.76
C THR A 95 -0.62 1.48 1.30
N VAL A 96 -1.41 2.11 0.44
CA VAL A 96 -2.24 3.25 0.81
C VAL A 96 -3.71 2.97 0.49
N CYS A 97 -4.60 3.23 1.46
CA CYS A 97 -6.05 3.14 1.30
C CYS A 97 -6.50 1.73 0.86
N GLY A 98 -7.21 1.61 -0.25
CA GLY A 98 -7.73 0.34 -0.75
C GLY A 98 -6.68 -0.69 -1.12
N SER A 99 -5.47 -0.28 -1.50
CA SER A 99 -4.39 -1.26 -1.72
C SER A 99 -4.02 -2.01 -0.43
N TYR A 100 -4.06 -1.33 0.73
CA TYR A 100 -3.89 -1.99 2.02
C TYR A 100 -5.00 -3.02 2.30
N GLN A 101 -6.25 -2.67 1.95
CA GLN A 101 -7.42 -3.53 2.12
C GLN A 101 -7.30 -4.81 1.26
N MET A 102 -6.79 -4.70 0.04
CA MET A 102 -6.58 -5.85 -0.86
C MET A 102 -5.56 -6.87 -0.34
N PHE A 103 -4.67 -6.49 0.58
CA PHE A 103 -3.75 -7.43 1.23
C PHE A 103 -4.40 -8.27 2.34
N GLY A 104 -5.65 -7.94 2.73
CA GLY A 104 -6.40 -8.63 3.77
C GLY A 104 -7.04 -9.94 3.29
N HIS A 105 -7.93 -10.49 4.15
CA HIS A 105 -8.70 -11.71 3.86
C HIS A 105 -10.02 -11.43 3.17
N GLU A 106 -10.71 -10.35 3.57
CA GLU A 106 -12.03 -10.01 3.04
C GLU A 106 -12.14 -8.49 2.85
N TYR A 107 -12.70 -8.10 1.72
CA TYR A 107 -13.03 -6.73 1.42
C TYR A 107 -14.35 -6.66 0.65
N TYR A 108 -15.37 -6.05 1.25
CA TYR A 108 -16.64 -5.76 0.60
C TYR A 108 -16.71 -4.28 0.30
N ASP A 109 -16.98 -3.95 -0.95
CA ASP A 109 -17.16 -2.55 -1.40
C ASP A 109 -18.48 -1.94 -0.87
N VAL A 110 -18.74 -0.70 -1.20
CA VAL A 110 -19.96 0.03 -0.76
C VAL A 110 -21.26 -0.57 -1.32
N ASN A 111 -21.19 -1.37 -2.38
CA ASN A 111 -22.35 -2.06 -2.98
C ASN A 111 -22.55 -3.44 -2.36
N GLY A 112 -21.62 -3.89 -1.52
CA GLY A 112 -21.59 -5.24 -0.97
C GLY A 112 -20.91 -6.26 -1.89
N ASP A 113 -20.26 -5.82 -2.96
CA ASP A 113 -19.52 -6.69 -3.86
C ASP A 113 -18.18 -7.07 -3.22
N ASN A 114 -17.84 -8.35 -3.33
CA ASN A 114 -16.57 -8.85 -2.79
C ASN A 114 -15.42 -8.49 -3.73
N VAL A 115 -14.44 -7.74 -3.21
CA VAL A 115 -13.16 -7.49 -3.87
C VAL A 115 -12.21 -8.59 -3.48
N SER A 116 -11.66 -9.28 -4.47
CA SER A 116 -10.70 -10.38 -4.22
C SER A 116 -9.47 -9.88 -3.51
N CYS A 117 -9.05 -10.58 -2.47
CA CYS A 117 -7.94 -10.21 -1.59
C CYS A 117 -6.77 -11.19 -1.70
N LEU A 118 -5.58 -10.71 -1.34
CA LEU A 118 -4.34 -11.49 -1.36
C LEU A 118 -4.20 -12.45 -0.16
N GLU A 119 -4.92 -12.19 0.94
CA GLU A 119 -4.88 -12.97 2.18
C GLU A 119 -3.47 -13.04 2.83
N ILE A 120 -2.67 -11.99 2.66
CA ILE A 120 -1.32 -11.89 3.22
C ILE A 120 -1.37 -11.32 4.65
N PHE A 121 -2.25 -10.31 4.89
CA PHE A 121 -2.40 -9.71 6.21
C PHE A 121 -3.65 -10.23 6.91
N ASP A 122 -3.56 -10.48 8.23
CA ASP A 122 -4.74 -10.87 9.03
C ASP A 122 -5.63 -9.65 9.31
N ILE A 123 -6.20 -9.09 8.26
CA ILE A 123 -7.13 -7.98 8.31
C ILE A 123 -8.40 -8.29 7.51
N LYS A 124 -9.50 -7.66 7.96
CA LYS A 124 -10.80 -7.73 7.29
C LYS A 124 -11.35 -6.32 7.13
N THR A 125 -11.82 -6.00 5.95
CA THR A 125 -12.49 -4.72 5.66
C THR A 125 -14.00 -4.93 5.61
N VAL A 126 -14.73 -4.17 6.44
CA VAL A 126 -16.19 -4.23 6.52
C VAL A 126 -16.76 -2.85 6.23
N SER A 127 -17.61 -2.77 5.20
CA SER A 127 -18.35 -1.54 4.88
C SER A 127 -19.36 -1.21 5.98
N GLN A 128 -19.54 0.08 6.28
CA GLN A 128 -20.54 0.58 7.22
C GLN A 128 -21.27 1.79 6.63
N GLU A 129 -22.51 2.00 7.08
CA GLU A 129 -23.34 3.13 6.63
C GLU A 129 -22.77 4.48 7.06
N ASN A 130 -22.13 4.56 8.22
CA ASN A 130 -21.59 5.80 8.76
C ASN A 130 -20.11 5.96 8.39
N ARG A 131 -19.78 7.10 7.77
CA ARG A 131 -18.37 7.47 7.53
C ARG A 131 -17.68 7.84 8.83
N LEU A 132 -16.53 7.27 9.08
CA LEU A 132 -15.63 7.67 10.17
C LEU A 132 -14.75 8.83 9.68
N ILE A 133 -15.18 10.04 9.97
CA ILE A 133 -14.43 11.26 9.65
C ILE A 133 -14.11 11.98 10.95
N GLY A 134 -12.83 12.18 11.24
CA GLY A 134 -12.45 12.88 12.47
C GLY A 134 -10.95 12.93 12.69
N ASN A 135 -10.57 13.64 13.74
CA ASN A 135 -9.20 13.64 14.21
C ASN A 135 -9.01 12.42 15.12
N ILE A 136 -7.93 11.66 14.89
CA ILE A 136 -7.60 10.52 15.74
C ILE A 136 -6.23 10.71 16.38
N LEU A 137 -6.06 10.17 17.57
CA LEU A 137 -4.79 10.03 18.24
C LEU A 137 -4.30 8.60 18.01
N ILE A 138 -3.09 8.46 17.45
CA ILE A 138 -2.49 7.16 17.17
C ILE A 138 -1.34 6.95 18.15
N GLU A 139 -1.35 5.80 18.84
CA GLU A 139 -0.18 5.28 19.52
C GLU A 139 0.52 4.24 18.64
N ASN A 140 1.84 4.25 18.64
CA ASN A 140 2.61 3.26 17.89
C ASN A 140 3.75 2.70 18.74
N ASN A 141 4.12 1.46 18.47
CA ASN A 141 5.20 0.74 19.16
C ASN A 141 6.51 0.72 18.34
N LEU A 142 6.64 1.59 17.34
CA LEU A 142 7.80 1.64 16.43
C LEU A 142 9.03 2.34 17.03
N GLY A 143 9.01 2.66 18.33
CA GLY A 143 10.13 3.35 19.01
C GLY A 143 10.30 4.82 18.60
N TRP A 144 9.39 5.36 17.80
CA TRP A 144 9.40 6.77 17.46
C TRP A 144 8.85 7.60 18.61
N PRO A 145 9.42 8.80 18.87
CA PRO A 145 8.86 9.69 19.89
C PRO A 145 7.40 9.99 19.52
N GLN A 146 6.51 9.80 20.49
CA GLN A 146 5.09 10.14 20.35
C GLN A 146 4.98 11.63 19.99
N LYS A 147 4.84 11.93 18.72
CA LYS A 147 4.47 13.27 18.26
C LYS A 147 2.96 13.28 18.14
N LYS A 148 2.31 14.23 18.80
CA LYS A 148 0.92 14.58 18.47
C LYS A 148 0.92 14.94 16.98
N LEU A 149 0.43 14.03 16.14
CA LEU A 149 0.16 14.33 14.75
C LEU A 149 -1.09 15.20 14.73
N TRP A 150 -0.87 16.51 14.64
CA TRP A 150 -1.93 17.47 14.40
C TRP A 150 -2.42 17.24 12.96
N ASP A 151 -3.75 17.05 12.80
CA ASP A 151 -4.45 17.00 11.51
C ASP A 151 -4.26 15.74 10.63
N LEU A 152 -4.06 14.56 11.18
CA LEU A 152 -4.29 13.35 10.40
C LEU A 152 -5.80 13.11 10.28
N LYS A 153 -6.42 13.64 9.22
CA LYS A 153 -7.77 13.23 8.81
C LYS A 153 -7.66 11.85 8.18
N ILE A 154 -7.95 10.82 8.95
CA ILE A 154 -8.21 9.51 8.36
C ILE A 154 -9.63 9.56 7.81
N MET A 155 -9.75 9.77 6.50
CA MET A 155 -10.98 9.50 5.79
C MET A 155 -11.01 8.00 5.50
N VAL A 156 -11.63 7.26 6.40
CA VAL A 156 -12.04 5.89 6.10
C VAL A 156 -13.42 5.99 5.49
N GLU A 157 -13.51 5.91 4.17
CA GLU A 157 -14.79 5.92 3.47
C GLU A 157 -15.59 4.69 3.85
N GLY A 158 -16.38 4.79 4.93
CA GLY A 158 -17.35 3.76 5.31
C GLY A 158 -16.79 2.36 5.61
N HIS A 159 -15.50 2.21 5.82
CA HIS A 159 -14.86 0.92 6.02
C HIS A 159 -14.16 0.84 7.37
N PHE A 160 -14.37 -0.26 8.09
CA PHE A 160 -13.56 -0.62 9.26
C PHE A 160 -12.51 -1.66 8.87
N ILE A 161 -11.29 -1.44 9.32
CA ILE A 161 -10.23 -2.43 9.24
C ILE A 161 -10.11 -3.07 10.62
N ILE A 162 -10.43 -4.34 10.69
CA ILE A 162 -10.25 -5.13 11.91
C ILE A 162 -8.93 -5.88 11.78
N ILE A 163 -7.96 -5.46 12.57
CA ILE A 163 -6.70 -6.19 12.72
C ILE A 163 -6.91 -7.17 13.88
N LYS A 164 -6.75 -8.45 13.62
CA LYS A 164 -6.74 -9.44 14.69
C LYS A 164 -5.31 -9.56 15.23
N PRO A 165 -5.14 -9.64 16.55
CA PRO A 165 -3.84 -9.83 17.18
C PRO A 165 -3.26 -11.21 16.90
#